data_4aee7643af2852c0570a1cd36f320710
#
_entry.id   4aee7643af2852c0570a1cd36f320710
#
_cell.length_a   1.000
_cell.length_b   1.000
_cell.length_c   1.000
_cell.angle_alpha   90.00
_cell.angle_beta   90.00
_cell.angle_gamma   90.00
#
_symmetry.space_group_name_H-M   'P 1'
#
loop_
_entity.id
_entity.type
_entity.pdbx_description
1 polymer ?
#
loop_
_entity_poly.entity_id
_entity_poly.type
_entity_poly.pdbx_seq_one_letter_code
_entity_poly.pdbx_strand_id
1 'polypeptide(L)'
;MLSAAPASADPGSLGSGGSSGSSGSLGSTGSISSGSAALPIPSPAGLIALAAASTQTGKPYQWGGVGPNSWDCSGLVQWAFRQAGVNLPRTSQQQANVGQPVPRWALAPGDVITFYPGATHVGIYAGFGMVFNAYGVGVPTGLTPLADLPINNIRRF
;
A
#
# COMPACT_ATOMS: atom_id res chain seq x y z
N MET A 1 -22.98 15.45 -28.10
CA MET A 1 -23.86 16.52 -27.60
C MET A 1 -24.00 16.37 -26.12
N LEU A 2 -23.62 17.42 -25.43
CA LEU A 2 -23.98 17.90 -24.12
C LEU A 2 -23.18 17.30 -22.99
N SER A 3 -22.40 17.98 -22.42
CA SER A 3 -22.22 19.30 -21.83
C SER A 3 -22.03 19.14 -20.33
N ALA A 4 -20.82 19.40 -19.95
CA ALA A 4 -20.42 19.51 -18.55
C ALA A 4 -20.98 20.83 -17.98
N ALA A 5 -21.42 20.79 -16.75
CA ALA A 5 -21.70 21.98 -15.97
C ALA A 5 -20.54 22.23 -14.99
N PRO A 6 -20.14 23.46 -14.79
CA PRO A 6 -19.10 23.77 -13.85
C PRO A 6 -19.63 23.93 -12.44
N ALA A 7 -18.89 23.45 -11.49
CA ALA A 7 -19.13 23.72 -10.09
C ALA A 7 -18.72 25.14 -9.75
N SER A 8 -19.62 25.88 -9.19
CA SER A 8 -19.43 27.25 -8.72
C SER A 8 -18.64 27.24 -7.44
N ALA A 9 -17.60 28.05 -7.40
CA ALA A 9 -16.90 28.38 -6.18
C ALA A 9 -17.72 29.36 -5.36
N ASP A 10 -17.83 29.10 -4.10
CA ASP A 10 -18.41 30.02 -3.13
C ASP A 10 -17.34 30.96 -2.60
N PRO A 11 -17.57 32.25 -2.60
CA PRO A 11 -16.70 33.19 -1.89
C PRO A 11 -17.20 33.34 -0.44
N GLY A 12 -16.39 32.82 0.45
CA GLY A 12 -16.64 32.86 1.87
C GLY A 12 -16.62 34.24 2.46
N SER A 13 -17.42 34.40 3.42
CA SER A 13 -17.66 35.56 4.25
C SER A 13 -16.52 35.81 5.23
N LEU A 14 -16.15 37.05 5.30
CA LEU A 14 -15.31 37.65 6.31
C LEU A 14 -15.94 37.57 7.71
N GLY A 15 -15.20 36.97 8.63
CA GLY A 15 -15.47 37.04 10.04
C GLY A 15 -14.21 37.51 10.77
N SER A 16 -14.14 38.79 11.03
CA SER A 16 -13.16 39.37 11.92
C SER A 16 -13.54 39.08 13.36
N GLY A 17 -12.63 38.49 14.09
CA GLY A 17 -12.76 38.29 15.50
C GLY A 17 -11.41 37.97 16.08
N GLY A 18 -10.69 38.99 16.47
CA GLY A 18 -9.46 38.84 17.23
C GLY A 18 -9.75 38.38 18.63
N SER A 19 -8.99 37.47 19.11
CA SER A 19 -8.60 37.38 20.51
C SER A 19 -7.29 36.64 20.63
N SER A 20 -6.37 37.33 21.14
CA SER A 20 -5.13 36.88 21.73
C SER A 20 -5.38 35.66 22.62
N GLY A 21 -4.72 34.58 22.30
CA GLY A 21 -4.69 33.42 23.15
C GLY A 21 -3.38 32.71 23.00
N SER A 22 -2.51 32.97 23.91
CA SER A 22 -1.39 32.17 24.36
C SER A 22 -0.86 31.11 23.40
N SER A 23 0.30 31.40 22.94
CA SER A 23 1.28 30.46 22.42
C SER A 23 1.42 29.24 23.33
N GLY A 24 0.68 28.22 23.03
CA GLY A 24 1.02 26.88 23.39
C GLY A 24 1.85 26.31 22.25
N SER A 25 3.13 26.43 22.41
CA SER A 25 4.06 25.72 21.54
C SER A 25 3.87 24.22 21.76
N LEU A 26 2.97 23.63 21.03
CA LEU A 26 2.98 22.20 20.83
C LEU A 26 3.87 21.94 19.63
N GLY A 27 5.14 22.01 19.94
CA GLY A 27 6.16 21.55 19.04
C GLY A 27 6.01 20.08 18.76
N SER A 28 6.35 19.72 17.55
CA SER A 28 6.54 18.39 17.02
C SER A 28 5.29 17.64 16.65
N THR A 29 4.84 17.91 15.51
CA THR A 29 3.92 17.08 14.79
C THR A 29 4.61 16.28 13.69
N GLY A 30 5.90 16.04 13.83
CA GLY A 30 6.70 15.39 12.79
C GLY A 30 6.65 13.86 12.77
N SER A 31 5.99 13.20 13.75
CA SER A 31 6.21 11.75 13.89
C SER A 31 4.97 10.87 13.89
N ILE A 32 3.81 11.38 13.49
CA ILE A 32 2.57 10.58 13.47
C ILE A 32 2.65 9.48 12.43
N SER A 33 3.30 9.71 11.29
CA SER A 33 3.47 8.69 10.23
C SER A 33 4.46 7.59 10.60
N SER A 34 5.51 7.91 11.35
CA SER A 34 6.47 6.90 11.81
C SER A 34 5.91 6.07 12.97
N GLY A 35 4.99 6.63 13.78
CA GLY A 35 4.32 5.92 14.84
C GLY A 35 3.41 4.78 14.34
N SER A 36 2.69 4.97 13.22
CA SER A 36 1.82 3.94 12.66
C SER A 36 2.58 2.75 12.07
N ALA A 37 3.78 2.96 11.53
CA ALA A 37 4.62 1.88 11.01
C ALA A 37 5.27 1.04 12.11
N ALA A 38 5.37 1.57 13.33
CA ALA A 38 5.87 0.85 14.49
C ALA A 38 4.78 0.13 15.28
N LEU A 39 3.52 0.16 14.83
CA LEU A 39 2.38 -0.50 15.45
C LEU A 39 1.68 -1.42 14.43
N PRO A 40 1.05 -2.52 14.88
CA PRO A 40 0.33 -3.42 13.98
C PRO A 40 -1.03 -2.84 13.55
N ILE A 41 -1.02 -1.62 13.04
CA ILE A 41 -2.21 -0.89 12.60
C ILE A 41 -2.16 -0.76 11.07
N PRO A 42 -3.15 -1.33 10.35
CA PRO A 42 -3.22 -1.21 8.91
C PRO A 42 -3.32 0.25 8.46
N SER A 43 -2.64 0.60 7.38
CA SER A 43 -2.87 1.88 6.73
C SER A 43 -4.14 1.83 5.86
N PRO A 44 -4.85 2.96 5.67
CA PRO A 44 -5.97 3.00 4.75
C PRO A 44 -5.59 2.60 3.32
N ALA A 45 -4.46 3.08 2.82
CA ALA A 45 -3.96 2.74 1.49
C ALA A 45 -3.66 1.25 1.36
N GLY A 46 -3.04 0.64 2.37
CA GLY A 46 -2.75 -0.78 2.40
C GLY A 46 -4.02 -1.64 2.35
N LEU A 47 -5.05 -1.27 3.09
CA LEU A 47 -6.33 -1.99 3.08
C LEU A 47 -7.04 -1.87 1.73
N ILE A 48 -7.03 -0.70 1.11
CA ILE A 48 -7.58 -0.51 -0.24
C ILE A 48 -6.81 -1.34 -1.27
N ALA A 49 -5.49 -1.33 -1.20
CA ALA A 49 -4.64 -2.11 -2.08
C ALA A 49 -4.87 -3.61 -1.92
N LEU A 50 -4.98 -4.10 -0.69
CA LEU A 50 -5.29 -5.50 -0.42
C LEU A 50 -6.64 -5.90 -0.99
N ALA A 51 -7.67 -5.08 -0.81
CA ALA A 51 -8.99 -5.31 -1.37
C ALA A 51 -8.95 -5.34 -2.90
N ALA A 52 -8.25 -4.40 -3.52
CA ALA A 52 -8.08 -4.38 -4.97
C ALA A 52 -7.36 -5.62 -5.48
N ALA A 53 -6.25 -6.00 -4.85
CA ALA A 53 -5.48 -7.19 -5.22
C ALA A 53 -6.33 -8.46 -5.14
N SER A 54 -7.17 -8.59 -4.13
CA SER A 54 -8.01 -9.76 -3.92
C SER A 54 -9.02 -10.00 -5.06
N THR A 55 -9.40 -8.95 -5.77
CA THR A 55 -10.27 -9.07 -6.96
C THR A 55 -9.58 -9.81 -8.11
N GLN A 56 -8.27 -9.96 -8.06
CA GLN A 56 -7.47 -10.61 -9.10
C GLN A 56 -7.23 -12.10 -8.82
N THR A 57 -7.87 -12.63 -7.78
CA THR A 57 -7.76 -14.05 -7.40
C THR A 57 -8.02 -14.97 -8.59
N GLY A 58 -7.17 -15.98 -8.75
CA GLY A 58 -7.30 -17.00 -9.79
C GLY A 58 -6.66 -16.63 -11.12
N LYS A 59 -6.24 -15.40 -11.33
CA LYS A 59 -5.58 -15.01 -12.57
C LYS A 59 -4.18 -15.61 -12.68
N PRO A 60 -3.73 -15.95 -13.89
CA PRO A 60 -2.43 -16.60 -14.07
C PRO A 60 -1.27 -15.64 -13.82
N TYR A 61 -0.15 -16.21 -13.41
CA TYR A 61 1.13 -15.51 -13.40
C TYR A 61 1.71 -15.43 -14.82
N GLN A 62 2.27 -14.26 -15.13
CA GLN A 62 3.04 -14.06 -16.35
C GLN A 62 4.22 -13.13 -16.04
N TRP A 63 5.42 -13.50 -16.43
CA TRP A 63 6.59 -12.64 -16.31
C TRP A 63 6.36 -11.31 -17.02
N GLY A 64 6.58 -10.20 -16.31
CA GLY A 64 6.28 -8.87 -16.82
C GLY A 64 4.79 -8.51 -16.83
N GLY A 65 3.93 -9.35 -16.27
CA GLY A 65 2.48 -9.15 -16.24
C GLY A 65 2.06 -7.94 -15.42
N VAL A 66 1.27 -7.07 -16.03
CA VAL A 66 0.74 -5.84 -15.42
C VAL A 66 -0.78 -5.79 -15.45
N GLY A 67 -1.41 -6.92 -15.74
CA GLY A 67 -2.85 -7.04 -15.86
C GLY A 67 -3.38 -6.58 -17.22
N PRO A 68 -4.69 -6.65 -17.41
CA PRO A 68 -5.73 -7.14 -16.48
C PRO A 68 -5.87 -8.67 -16.44
N ASN A 69 -5.25 -9.42 -17.35
CA ASN A 69 -5.49 -10.85 -17.50
C ASN A 69 -4.48 -11.73 -16.78
N SER A 70 -3.29 -11.20 -16.54
CA SER A 70 -2.19 -11.90 -15.88
C SER A 70 -1.31 -10.92 -15.15
N TRP A 71 -0.59 -11.41 -14.13
CA TRP A 71 0.21 -10.59 -13.23
C TRP A 71 1.58 -11.20 -12.96
N ASP A 72 2.59 -10.36 -12.77
CA ASP A 72 3.74 -10.75 -11.96
C ASP A 72 3.61 -10.18 -10.53
N CYS A 73 4.52 -10.54 -9.64
CA CYS A 73 4.41 -10.19 -8.24
C CYS A 73 4.40 -8.67 -8.01
N SER A 74 5.34 -7.96 -8.57
CA SER A 74 5.46 -6.51 -8.42
C SER A 74 4.46 -5.73 -9.25
N GLY A 75 4.03 -6.26 -10.39
CA GLY A 75 2.97 -5.68 -11.22
C GLY A 75 1.62 -5.67 -10.50
N LEU A 76 1.29 -6.76 -9.82
CA LEU A 76 0.09 -6.84 -9.00
C LEU A 76 0.12 -5.83 -7.85
N VAL A 77 1.21 -5.77 -7.10
CA VAL A 77 1.36 -4.84 -5.98
C VAL A 77 1.32 -3.39 -6.47
N GLN A 78 2.02 -3.06 -7.55
CA GLN A 78 2.00 -1.73 -8.16
C GLN A 78 0.58 -1.31 -8.54
N TRP A 79 -0.12 -2.16 -9.24
CA TRP A 79 -1.50 -1.90 -9.66
C TRP A 79 -2.44 -1.74 -8.47
N ALA A 80 -2.34 -2.61 -7.47
CA ALA A 80 -3.19 -2.58 -6.30
C ALA A 80 -3.05 -1.27 -5.52
N PHE A 81 -1.83 -0.82 -5.28
CA PHE A 81 -1.58 0.46 -4.61
C PHE A 81 -1.99 1.67 -5.45
N ARG A 82 -1.91 1.57 -6.77
CA ARG A 82 -2.45 2.62 -7.64
C ARG A 82 -3.95 2.82 -7.41
N GLN A 83 -4.70 1.78 -7.12
CA GLN A 83 -6.13 1.90 -6.77
C GLN A 83 -6.34 2.68 -5.46
N ALA A 84 -5.34 2.71 -4.60
CA ALA A 84 -5.32 3.49 -3.36
C ALA A 84 -4.71 4.90 -3.54
N GLY A 85 -4.35 5.27 -4.76
CA GLY A 85 -3.71 6.56 -5.06
C GLY A 85 -2.22 6.61 -4.75
N VAL A 86 -1.57 5.46 -4.56
CA VAL A 86 -0.13 5.36 -4.27
C VAL A 86 0.61 4.82 -5.48
N ASN A 87 1.57 5.59 -5.97
CA ASN A 87 2.40 5.20 -7.12
C ASN A 87 3.67 4.50 -6.63
N LEU A 88 3.70 3.19 -6.78
CA LEU A 88 4.87 2.38 -6.46
C LEU A 88 5.76 2.20 -7.69
N PRO A 89 7.07 2.01 -7.49
CA PRO A 89 7.95 1.62 -8.59
C PRO A 89 7.61 0.22 -9.10
N ARG A 90 8.14 -0.12 -10.28
CA ARG A 90 7.72 -1.31 -11.03
C ARG A 90 8.26 -2.62 -10.47
N THR A 91 9.45 -2.64 -9.91
CA THR A 91 10.11 -3.89 -9.51
C THR A 91 10.03 -4.13 -8.00
N SER A 92 10.07 -5.40 -7.60
CA SER A 92 10.10 -5.77 -6.18
C SER A 92 11.31 -5.19 -5.46
N GLN A 93 12.47 -5.12 -6.12
CA GLN A 93 13.67 -4.51 -5.57
C GLN A 93 13.47 -3.02 -5.26
N GLN A 94 12.85 -2.30 -6.18
CA GLN A 94 12.55 -0.88 -5.98
C GLN A 94 11.46 -0.69 -4.91
N GLN A 95 10.45 -1.54 -4.87
CA GLN A 95 9.40 -1.50 -3.87
C GLN A 95 9.94 -1.73 -2.46
N ALA A 96 10.99 -2.54 -2.32
CA ALA A 96 11.68 -2.77 -1.06
C ALA A 96 12.33 -1.51 -0.46
N ASN A 97 12.54 -0.47 -1.25
CA ASN A 97 13.29 0.74 -0.86
C ASN A 97 12.41 1.99 -0.69
N VAL A 98 11.10 1.86 -0.80
CA VAL A 98 10.15 2.99 -0.64
C VAL A 98 9.16 2.72 0.49
N GLY A 99 8.50 3.76 0.94
CA GLY A 99 7.56 3.67 2.06
C GLY A 99 8.24 3.62 3.42
N GLN A 100 7.45 3.39 4.46
CA GLN A 100 7.94 3.30 5.83
C GLN A 100 8.39 1.88 6.15
N PRO A 101 9.59 1.69 6.73
CA PRO A 101 10.00 0.38 7.20
C PRO A 101 9.14 -0.06 8.38
N VAL A 102 8.77 -1.34 8.37
CA VAL A 102 7.91 -1.93 9.42
C VAL A 102 8.68 -3.06 10.08
N PRO A 103 8.82 -3.07 11.40
CA PRO A 103 9.37 -4.22 12.12
C PRO A 103 8.39 -5.41 12.05
N ARG A 104 8.90 -6.64 12.12
CA ARG A 104 8.07 -7.85 11.97
C ARG A 104 6.93 -7.92 12.97
N TRP A 105 7.16 -7.48 14.21
CA TRP A 105 6.15 -7.50 15.26
C TRP A 105 4.99 -6.51 15.01
N ALA A 106 5.22 -5.50 14.15
CA ALA A 106 4.22 -4.50 13.80
C ALA A 106 3.51 -4.79 12.48
N LEU A 107 3.73 -5.95 11.89
CA LEU A 107 3.12 -6.36 10.62
C LEU A 107 1.59 -6.27 10.71
N ALA A 108 0.99 -5.63 9.71
CA ALA A 108 -0.45 -5.44 9.64
C ALA A 108 -0.97 -5.72 8.22
N PRO A 109 -2.25 -6.11 8.08
CA PRO A 109 -2.85 -6.29 6.77
C PRO A 109 -2.67 -5.06 5.87
N GLY A 110 -2.31 -5.27 4.62
CA GLY A 110 -2.01 -4.19 3.67
C GLY A 110 -0.55 -3.81 3.60
N ASP A 111 0.29 -4.29 4.50
CA ASP A 111 1.74 -4.09 4.39
C ASP A 111 2.32 -4.84 3.19
N VAL A 112 3.30 -4.22 2.56
CA VAL A 112 4.06 -4.82 1.46
C VAL A 112 5.23 -5.57 2.04
N ILE A 113 5.32 -6.86 1.74
CA ILE A 113 6.42 -7.71 2.18
C ILE A 113 7.23 -8.11 0.96
N THR A 114 8.53 -7.85 0.99
CA THR A 114 9.47 -8.38 0.02
C THR A 114 10.14 -9.63 0.57
N PHE A 115 10.41 -10.57 -0.30
CA PHE A 115 10.87 -11.91 0.06
C PHE A 115 12.16 -12.26 -0.66
N TYR A 116 12.90 -13.17 -0.08
CA TYR A 116 14.17 -13.71 -0.51
C TYR A 116 15.32 -12.69 -0.47
N PRO A 117 16.57 -13.14 -0.38
CA PRO A 117 17.73 -12.26 -0.55
C PRO A 117 17.64 -11.50 -1.89
N GLY A 118 17.87 -10.19 -1.84
CA GLY A 118 17.76 -9.35 -3.02
C GLY A 118 16.32 -8.93 -3.37
N ALA A 119 15.34 -9.22 -2.52
CA ALA A 119 13.94 -8.83 -2.73
C ALA A 119 13.39 -9.28 -4.09
N THR A 120 13.57 -10.54 -4.43
CA THR A 120 13.19 -11.08 -5.74
C THR A 120 11.71 -11.38 -5.87
N HIS A 121 10.95 -11.32 -4.77
CA HIS A 121 9.51 -11.52 -4.75
C HIS A 121 8.84 -10.51 -3.81
N VAL A 122 7.56 -10.24 -4.03
CA VAL A 122 6.79 -9.28 -3.24
C VAL A 122 5.33 -9.69 -3.18
N GLY A 123 4.67 -9.37 -2.06
CA GLY A 123 3.25 -9.58 -1.88
C GLY A 123 2.66 -8.58 -0.88
N ILE A 124 1.38 -8.68 -0.64
CA ILE A 124 0.65 -7.86 0.33
C ILE A 124 0.17 -8.76 1.46
N TYR A 125 0.50 -8.40 2.70
CA TYR A 125 0.05 -9.16 3.85
C TYR A 125 -1.47 -9.09 3.99
N ALA A 126 -2.11 -10.24 4.05
CA ALA A 126 -3.56 -10.34 4.11
C ALA A 126 -4.10 -10.53 5.55
N GLY A 127 -3.20 -10.65 6.51
CA GLY A 127 -3.56 -11.04 7.88
C GLY A 127 -3.55 -12.54 8.08
N PHE A 128 -3.65 -12.98 9.33
CA PHE A 128 -3.73 -14.39 9.70
C PHE A 128 -2.59 -15.27 9.14
N GLY A 129 -1.40 -14.70 8.99
CA GLY A 129 -0.25 -15.41 8.46
C GLY A 129 -0.32 -15.72 6.96
N MET A 130 -1.13 -14.98 6.19
CA MET A 130 -1.30 -15.19 4.76
C MET A 130 -0.83 -13.97 3.97
N VAL A 131 -0.26 -14.21 2.79
CA VAL A 131 0.22 -13.20 1.86
C VAL A 131 -0.55 -13.33 0.56
N PHE A 132 -1.10 -12.21 0.08
CA PHE A 132 -1.71 -12.16 -1.24
C PHE A 132 -0.65 -11.80 -2.29
N ASN A 133 -0.46 -12.66 -3.30
CA ASN A 133 0.60 -12.47 -4.27
C ASN A 133 0.30 -13.18 -5.60
N ALA A 134 1.06 -12.80 -6.63
CA ALA A 134 1.23 -13.54 -7.86
C ALA A 134 2.57 -14.29 -7.75
N TYR A 135 2.53 -15.51 -7.28
CA TYR A 135 3.72 -16.24 -6.84
C TYR A 135 4.63 -16.66 -7.98
N GLY A 136 4.09 -17.29 -8.99
CA GLY A 136 4.90 -17.80 -10.08
C GLY A 136 4.10 -18.58 -11.12
N VAL A 137 4.78 -18.99 -12.17
CA VAL A 137 4.18 -19.75 -13.26
C VAL A 137 3.50 -21.02 -12.75
N GLY A 138 2.25 -21.23 -13.18
CA GLY A 138 1.47 -22.39 -12.79
C GLY A 138 0.75 -22.25 -11.44
N VAL A 139 0.99 -21.16 -10.70
CA VAL A 139 0.30 -20.88 -9.44
C VAL A 139 -0.66 -19.70 -9.66
N PRO A 140 -1.96 -19.89 -9.51
CA PRO A 140 -2.93 -18.80 -9.64
C PRO A 140 -2.67 -17.71 -8.59
N THR A 141 -2.91 -16.47 -8.97
CA THR A 141 -2.86 -15.34 -8.03
C THR A 141 -3.77 -15.62 -6.84
N GLY A 142 -3.26 -15.45 -5.64
CA GLY A 142 -4.00 -15.77 -4.43
C GLY A 142 -3.16 -15.73 -3.17
N LEU A 143 -3.60 -16.46 -2.16
CA LEU A 143 -2.99 -16.50 -0.84
C LEU A 143 -1.90 -17.59 -0.76
N THR A 144 -0.79 -17.22 -0.14
CA THR A 144 0.30 -18.12 0.22
C THR A 144 0.61 -17.96 1.70
N PRO A 145 0.86 -19.05 2.46
CA PRO A 145 1.28 -18.92 3.85
C PRO A 145 2.57 -18.13 3.99
N LEU A 146 2.58 -17.14 4.87
CA LEU A 146 3.77 -16.33 5.15
C LEU A 146 4.95 -17.19 5.60
N ALA A 147 4.67 -18.26 6.34
CA ALA A 147 5.69 -19.18 6.84
C ALA A 147 6.49 -19.87 5.74
N ASP A 148 5.95 -19.95 4.53
CA ASP A 148 6.62 -20.58 3.38
C ASP A 148 7.56 -19.60 2.63
N LEU A 149 7.58 -18.33 3.03
CA LEU A 149 8.29 -17.28 2.32
C LEU A 149 9.29 -16.57 3.25
N PRO A 150 10.60 -16.57 2.94
CA PRO A 150 11.58 -15.87 3.76
C PRO A 150 11.45 -14.35 3.57
N ILE A 151 11.14 -13.63 4.64
CA ILE A 151 10.96 -12.18 4.61
C ILE A 151 12.30 -11.49 4.39
N ASN A 152 12.36 -10.60 3.40
CA ASN A 152 13.46 -9.67 3.19
C ASN A 152 13.23 -8.38 3.99
N ASN A 153 12.16 -7.64 3.68
CA ASN A 153 11.73 -6.49 4.49
C ASN A 153 10.23 -6.24 4.37
N ILE A 154 9.74 -5.30 5.17
CA ILE A 154 8.32 -4.93 5.21
C ILE A 154 8.22 -3.42 5.06
N ARG A 155 7.28 -2.97 4.23
CA ARG A 155 7.01 -1.55 3.96
C ARG A 155 5.54 -1.24 4.11
N ARG A 156 5.24 -0.02 4.59
CA ARG A 156 3.88 0.51 4.74
C ARG A 156 3.76 1.85 4.04
N PHE A 157 2.62 2.08 3.42
CA PHE A 157 2.32 3.27 2.63
C PHE A 157 1.10 4.02 3.13
#